data_2ba7cfd71c4e6c579b1894cc3829458e
#
_entry.id   2ba7cfd71c4e6c579b1894cc3829458e
#
_cell.length_a   1.000
_cell.length_b   1.000
_cell.length_c   1.000
_cell.angle_alpha   90.00
_cell.angle_beta   90.00
_cell.angle_gamma   90.00
#
_symmetry.space_group_name_H-M   'P 1'
#
loop_
_entity.id
_entity.type
_entity.pdbx_description
1 polymer ?
#
loop_
_entity_poly.entity_id
_entity_poly.type
_entity_poly.pdbx_seq_one_letter_code
_entity_poly.pdbx_strand_id
1 'polypeptide(L)' 'AEKAPKLAAAIKAWESQVDALDRGEITPEEYESWKREFGGC' A
#
# COMPACT_ATOMS: atom_id res chain seq x y z
N ALA A 1 5.75 7.48 -22.06
CA ALA A 1 5.96 6.87 -21.76
C ALA A 1 5.76 6.25 -20.43
N GLU A 2 4.74 5.91 -20.04
CA GLU A 2 4.50 5.36 -18.89
C GLU A 2 4.83 4.02 -18.91
N LYS A 3 5.89 3.63 -18.77
CA LYS A 3 6.23 2.42 -18.83
C LYS A 3 5.79 1.61 -17.72
N ALA A 4 5.71 1.80 -16.56
CA ALA A 4 5.36 0.93 -15.50
C ALA A 4 4.26 1.54 -14.68
N PRO A 5 3.13 1.70 -15.18
CA PRO A 5 2.05 2.28 -14.44
C PRO A 5 1.67 1.44 -13.24
N LYS A 6 1.80 0.13 -13.34
CA LYS A 6 1.48 -0.69 -12.23
C LYS A 6 2.43 -0.45 -11.10
N LEU A 7 3.68 -0.34 -11.37
CA LEU A 7 4.67 -0.13 -10.33
C LEU A 7 4.43 1.21 -9.67
N ALA A 8 4.15 2.23 -10.43
CA ALA A 8 3.93 3.54 -9.86
C ALA A 8 2.70 3.53 -8.96
N ALA A 9 1.67 2.86 -9.39
CA ALA A 9 0.46 2.78 -8.59
C ALA A 9 0.73 2.02 -7.30
N ALA A 10 1.53 1.00 -7.39
CA ALA A 10 1.83 0.21 -6.22
C ALA A 10 2.58 1.04 -5.19
N ILE A 11 3.54 1.81 -5.63
CA ILE A 11 4.30 2.62 -4.72
C ILE A 11 3.41 3.67 -4.07
N LYS A 12 2.52 4.27 -4.84
CA LYS A 12 1.63 5.26 -4.29
C LYS A 12 0.71 4.62 -3.27
N ALA A 13 0.18 3.47 -3.56
CA ALA A 13 -0.72 2.79 -2.65
C ALA A 13 0.02 2.46 -1.35
N TRP A 14 1.24 2.03 -1.48
CA TRP A 14 2.02 1.68 -0.31
C TRP A 14 2.21 2.91 0.56
N GLU A 15 2.63 4.01 -0.04
CA GLU A 15 2.86 5.22 0.72
C GLU A 15 1.58 5.67 1.41
N SER A 16 0.47 5.54 0.72
CA SER A 16 -0.79 5.93 1.29
C SER A 16 -1.11 5.08 2.51
N GLN A 17 -0.88 3.79 2.41
CA GLN A 17 -1.17 2.90 3.51
C GLN A 17 -0.25 3.19 4.69
N VAL A 18 1.00 3.39 4.43
CA VAL A 18 1.95 3.67 5.49
C VAL A 18 1.58 4.96 6.18
N ASP A 19 1.17 5.95 5.42
CA ASP A 19 0.79 7.22 5.97
C ASP A 19 -0.46 7.05 6.84
N ALA A 20 -1.42 6.30 6.34
CA ALA A 20 -2.64 6.06 7.10
C ALA A 20 -2.32 5.34 8.40
N LEU A 21 -1.41 4.39 8.33
CA LEU A 21 -1.05 3.66 9.52
C LEU A 21 -0.40 4.61 10.53
N ASP A 22 0.45 5.49 10.05
CA ASP A 22 1.14 6.43 10.91
C ASP A 22 0.14 7.39 11.55
N ARG A 23 -0.87 7.79 10.82
CA ARG A 23 -1.85 8.69 11.35
C ARG A 23 -2.84 7.97 12.23
N GLY A 24 -2.89 6.69 12.21
CA GLY A 24 -3.81 5.95 13.00
C GLY A 24 -5.13 5.77 12.30
N GLU A 25 -5.18 5.99 11.01
CA GLU A 25 -6.41 5.81 10.27
C GLU A 25 -6.68 4.35 10.06
N ILE A 26 -5.68 3.52 9.99
CA ILE A 26 -5.87 2.09 9.84
C ILE A 26 -5.05 1.41 10.91
N THR A 27 -5.42 0.20 11.25
CA THR A 27 -4.70 -0.51 12.29
C THR A 27 -3.60 -1.35 11.67
N PRO A 28 -2.61 -1.74 12.44
CA PRO A 28 -1.53 -2.57 11.91
C PRO A 28 -2.07 -3.87 11.32
N GLU A 29 -3.14 -4.37 11.89
CA GLU A 29 -3.72 -5.58 11.37
C GLU A 29 -4.26 -5.35 9.98
N GLU A 30 -4.91 -4.25 9.78
CA GLU A 30 -5.45 -3.94 8.49
C GLU A 30 -4.31 -3.74 7.50
N TYR A 31 -3.26 -3.09 7.95
CA TYR A 31 -2.12 -2.85 7.08
C TYR A 31 -1.51 -4.18 6.63
N GLU A 32 -1.37 -5.11 7.55
CA GLU A 32 -0.80 -6.38 7.21
C GLU A 32 -1.71 -7.14 6.27
N SER A 33 -2.99 -7.07 6.50
CA SER A 33 -3.93 -7.75 5.65
C SER A 33 -3.82 -7.18 4.23
N TRP A 34 -3.74 -5.88 4.14
CA TRP A 34 -3.63 -5.23 2.85
C TRP A 34 -2.35 -5.65 2.15
N LYS A 35 -1.27 -5.72 2.89
CA LYS A 35 -0.01 -6.11 2.32
C LYS A 35 -0.08 -7.52 1.76
N ARG A 36 -0.74 -8.39 2.48
CA ARG A 36 -0.87 -9.73 2.04
C ARG A 36 -1.59 -9.79 0.72
N GLU A 37 -2.71 -9.18 0.60
CA GLU A 37 -3.46 -9.19 -0.61
C GLU A 37 -2.75 -8.47 -1.71
N PHE A 38 -2.17 -7.35 -1.40
CA PHE A 38 -1.50 -6.55 -2.40
C PHE A 38 -0.24 -7.23 -2.88
N GLY A 39 0.55 -7.69 -1.96
CA GLY A 39 1.80 -8.32 -2.27
C GLY A 39 1.55 -9.57 -3.05
N GLY A 40 0.53 -10.19 -2.74
CA GLY A 40 0.20 -11.33 -3.51
C GLY A 40 1.19 -12.41 -3.41
N CYS A 41 1.96 -12.52 -2.71
CA CYS A 41 2.90 -13.52 -2.76
C CYS A 41 2.88 -14.41 -1.95
#